data_282035acb1373a2b9340d2c7052058d6
#
_entry.id   282035acb1373a2b9340d2c7052058d6
#
_cell.length_a   1.000
_cell.length_b   1.000
_cell.length_c   1.000
_cell.angle_alpha   90.00
_cell.angle_beta   90.00
_cell.angle_gamma   90.00
#
_symmetry.space_group_name_H-M   'P 1'
#
loop_
_entity.id
_entity.type
_entity.pdbx_description
1 polymer ?
#
loop_
_entity_poly.entity_id
_entity_poly.type
_entity_poly.pdbx_seq_one_letter_code
_entity_poly.pdbx_strand_id
1 'polypeptide(L)'
;MSRTLKSNEPEDLAFARSFAAEGPRSQAAAGLVFFWAGLLYGLQTLTYGVVEAGGFALSASQGLALAIAPTVPFLAIVGFVGWRDRKAKKGVVTRTLNASYTSAGLINLIIALIFGWLATSRQSMVIWLLHPIVICAMQGAVWYAACAIRRKLWLGLVSAGWFVTTVALTLLITHITGYLLVLGAALLGLMAAPGFMMMRLAAREQGRE
;
A
#
# COMPACT_ATOMS: atom_id res chain seq x y z
N MET A 1 45.71 6.03 32.70
CA MET A 1 44.39 6.68 32.80
C MET A 1 43.37 5.84 32.04
N SER A 2 42.79 4.83 32.70
CA SER A 2 41.84 3.88 32.06
C SER A 2 40.44 4.45 32.21
N ARG A 3 39.85 4.91 31.13
CA ARG A 3 38.45 5.37 31.04
C ARG A 3 37.58 4.14 30.97
N THR A 4 37.09 3.67 32.13
CA THR A 4 36.02 2.65 32.19
C THR A 4 34.80 3.20 31.47
N LEU A 5 34.54 2.68 30.26
CA LEU A 5 33.26 2.82 29.60
C LEU A 5 32.23 2.12 30.51
N LYS A 6 31.52 2.88 31.34
CA LYS A 6 30.28 2.43 31.95
C LYS A 6 29.31 2.15 30.82
N SER A 7 29.17 0.90 30.43
CA SER A 7 28.10 0.48 29.54
C SER A 7 26.78 0.79 30.25
N ASN A 8 25.94 1.61 29.66
CA ASN A 8 24.56 1.83 30.09
C ASN A 8 23.74 0.58 29.69
N GLU A 9 24.13 -0.59 30.19
CA GLU A 9 23.44 -1.86 29.92
C GLU A 9 21.91 -1.81 30.03
N PRO A 10 21.30 -1.07 30.99
CA PRO A 10 19.84 -0.96 31.06
C PRO A 10 19.24 -0.16 29.90
N GLU A 11 19.92 0.90 29.44
CA GLU A 11 19.44 1.72 28.32
C GLU A 11 19.60 0.99 26.96
N ASP A 12 20.72 0.30 26.77
CA ASP A 12 20.97 -0.49 25.56
C ASP A 12 20.02 -1.69 25.47
N LEU A 13 19.70 -2.34 26.60
CA LEU A 13 18.69 -3.40 26.66
C LEU A 13 17.27 -2.87 26.48
N ALA A 14 16.94 -1.69 27.03
CA ALA A 14 15.65 -1.03 26.80
C ALA A 14 15.51 -0.61 25.34
N PHE A 15 16.58 -0.12 24.72
CA PHE A 15 16.63 0.21 23.31
C PHE A 15 16.48 -1.05 22.44
N ALA A 16 17.23 -2.12 22.71
CA ALA A 16 17.11 -3.41 22.02
C ALA A 16 15.71 -4.02 22.18
N ARG A 17 15.11 -3.94 23.37
CA ARG A 17 13.72 -4.35 23.61
C ARG A 17 12.71 -3.48 22.86
N SER A 18 12.96 -2.19 22.68
CA SER A 18 12.10 -1.31 21.89
C SER A 18 12.14 -1.65 20.39
N PHE A 19 13.26 -2.17 19.90
CA PHE A 19 13.38 -2.72 18.55
C PHE A 19 12.66 -4.08 18.41
N ALA A 20 12.77 -4.93 19.42
CA ALA A 20 12.13 -6.25 19.44
C ALA A 20 10.60 -6.17 19.66
N ALA A 21 10.13 -5.12 20.32
CA ALA A 21 8.69 -4.90 20.58
C ALA A 21 7.93 -4.35 19.36
N GLU A 22 8.13 -4.97 18.19
CA GLU A 22 7.18 -4.86 17.09
C GLU A 22 5.90 -5.61 17.51
N GLY A 23 4.96 -4.88 18.11
CA GLY A 23 3.72 -5.51 18.52
C GLY A 23 3.00 -6.11 17.31
N PRO A 24 2.60 -7.40 17.36
CA PRO A 24 1.85 -8.09 16.30
C PRO A 24 0.62 -7.31 15.84
N ARG A 25 0.06 -6.48 16.73
CA ARG A 25 -1.10 -5.61 16.47
C ARG A 25 -0.85 -4.57 15.39
N SER A 26 0.32 -3.92 15.35
CA SER A 26 0.58 -2.88 14.34
C SER A 26 0.82 -3.46 12.96
N GLN A 27 1.41 -4.65 12.88
CA GLN A 27 1.56 -5.38 11.62
C GLN A 27 0.20 -5.85 11.08
N ALA A 28 -0.70 -6.33 11.96
CA ALA A 28 -2.06 -6.70 11.58
C ALA A 28 -2.85 -5.49 11.08
N ALA A 29 -2.71 -4.32 11.71
CA ALA A 29 -3.38 -3.08 11.32
C ALA A 29 -2.95 -2.61 9.91
N ALA A 30 -1.64 -2.58 9.65
CA ALA A 30 -1.12 -2.25 8.32
C ALA A 30 -1.58 -3.29 7.27
N GLY A 31 -1.51 -4.59 7.61
CA GLY A 31 -1.98 -5.67 6.77
C GLY A 31 -3.46 -5.53 6.39
N LEU A 32 -4.32 -5.12 7.34
CA LEU A 32 -5.74 -4.90 7.10
C LEU A 32 -5.98 -3.76 6.09
N VAL A 33 -5.25 -2.65 6.22
CA VAL A 33 -5.36 -1.52 5.29
C VAL A 33 -4.90 -1.93 3.88
N PHE A 34 -3.75 -2.60 3.76
CA PHE A 34 -3.25 -3.09 2.46
C PHE A 34 -4.18 -4.11 1.83
N PHE A 35 -4.70 -5.05 2.62
CA PHE A 35 -5.63 -6.07 2.12
C PHE A 35 -6.87 -5.42 1.50
N TRP A 36 -7.55 -4.54 2.24
CA TRP A 36 -8.77 -3.91 1.74
C TRP A 36 -8.52 -2.92 0.62
N ALA A 37 -7.41 -2.17 0.66
CA ALA A 37 -7.03 -1.30 -0.46
C ALA A 37 -6.83 -2.13 -1.74
N GLY A 38 -6.00 -3.19 -1.67
CA GLY A 38 -5.74 -4.05 -2.82
C GLY A 38 -7.00 -4.75 -3.32
N LEU A 39 -7.87 -5.24 -2.42
CA LEU A 39 -9.10 -5.92 -2.79
C LEU A 39 -10.11 -4.96 -3.45
N LEU A 40 -10.42 -3.84 -2.80
CA LEU A 40 -11.43 -2.91 -3.27
C LEU A 40 -11.03 -2.24 -4.59
N TYR A 41 -9.82 -1.67 -4.65
CA TYR A 41 -9.36 -1.01 -5.86
C TYR A 41 -8.94 -2.02 -6.94
N GLY A 42 -8.47 -3.20 -6.58
CA GLY A 42 -8.18 -4.28 -7.53
C GLY A 42 -9.44 -4.78 -8.24
N LEU A 43 -10.51 -5.06 -7.48
CA LEU A 43 -11.80 -5.45 -8.05
C LEU A 43 -12.40 -4.34 -8.90
N GLN A 44 -12.37 -3.08 -8.44
CA GLN A 44 -12.81 -1.93 -9.22
C GLN A 44 -12.09 -1.85 -10.58
N THR A 45 -10.76 -1.94 -10.55
CA THR A 45 -9.93 -1.83 -11.76
C THR A 45 -10.18 -2.99 -12.71
N LEU A 46 -10.32 -4.22 -12.20
CA LEU A 46 -10.70 -5.37 -13.01
C LEU A 46 -12.11 -5.21 -13.61
N THR A 47 -13.06 -4.67 -12.85
CA THR A 47 -14.41 -4.37 -13.38
C THR A 47 -14.35 -3.38 -14.53
N TYR A 48 -13.58 -2.30 -14.42
CA TYR A 48 -13.34 -1.39 -15.55
C TYR A 48 -12.69 -2.12 -16.74
N GLY A 49 -11.70 -2.98 -16.50
CA GLY A 49 -11.05 -3.76 -17.57
C GLY A 49 -12.01 -4.70 -18.28
N VAL A 50 -12.92 -5.36 -17.56
CA VAL A 50 -13.94 -6.26 -18.15
C VAL A 50 -14.99 -5.46 -18.92
N VAL A 51 -15.44 -4.33 -18.40
CA VAL A 51 -16.38 -3.42 -19.07
C VAL A 51 -15.78 -2.93 -20.39
N GLU A 52 -14.53 -2.49 -20.37
CA GLU A 52 -13.80 -2.04 -21.56
C GLU A 52 -13.63 -3.17 -22.59
N ALA A 53 -13.22 -4.37 -22.12
CA ALA A 53 -13.07 -5.55 -22.98
C ALA A 53 -14.36 -6.00 -23.64
N GLY A 54 -15.49 -5.88 -22.93
CA GLY A 54 -16.83 -6.23 -23.42
C GLY A 54 -17.47 -5.16 -24.28
N GLY A 55 -16.84 -3.99 -24.45
CA GLY A 55 -17.42 -2.87 -25.19
C GLY A 55 -18.69 -2.29 -24.54
N PHE A 56 -18.88 -2.51 -23.23
CA PHE A 56 -20.06 -2.00 -22.52
C PHE A 56 -19.89 -0.51 -22.20
N ALA A 57 -20.88 0.31 -22.54
CA ALA A 57 -20.92 1.70 -22.13
C ALA A 57 -21.58 1.82 -20.74
N LEU A 58 -20.83 2.29 -19.74
CA LEU A 58 -21.41 2.65 -18.45
C LEU A 58 -22.15 3.99 -18.56
N SER A 59 -23.36 4.07 -17.97
CA SER A 59 -24.00 5.36 -17.78
C SER A 59 -23.17 6.25 -16.83
N ALA A 60 -23.33 7.56 -16.88
CA ALA A 60 -22.63 8.49 -16.01
C ALA A 60 -22.81 8.16 -14.53
N SER A 61 -24.00 7.74 -14.10
CA SER A 61 -24.29 7.34 -12.72
C SER A 61 -23.61 6.03 -12.33
N GLN A 62 -23.55 5.02 -13.23
CA GLN A 62 -22.83 3.77 -13.00
C GLN A 62 -21.33 4.00 -12.91
N GLY A 63 -20.76 4.81 -13.80
CA GLY A 63 -19.35 5.18 -13.76
C GLY A 63 -18.98 5.90 -12.47
N LEU A 64 -19.80 6.86 -12.03
CA LEU A 64 -19.60 7.56 -10.76
C LEU A 64 -19.74 6.62 -9.55
N ALA A 65 -20.76 5.76 -9.54
CA ALA A 65 -20.97 4.79 -8.48
C ALA A 65 -19.75 3.84 -8.38
N LEU A 66 -19.27 3.32 -9.49
CA LEU A 66 -18.10 2.44 -9.52
C LEU A 66 -16.82 3.17 -9.07
N ALA A 67 -16.66 4.47 -9.39
CA ALA A 67 -15.53 5.29 -8.95
C ALA A 67 -15.52 5.51 -7.44
N ILE A 68 -16.70 5.71 -6.82
CA ILE A 68 -16.81 6.04 -5.40
C ILE A 68 -16.92 4.78 -4.52
N ALA A 69 -17.52 3.70 -5.03
CA ALA A 69 -17.82 2.49 -4.26
C ALA A 69 -16.65 1.93 -3.44
N PRO A 70 -15.41 1.84 -3.91
CA PRO A 70 -14.29 1.34 -3.11
C PRO A 70 -13.75 2.37 -2.13
N THR A 71 -13.89 3.67 -2.45
CA THR A 71 -13.26 4.75 -1.68
C THR A 71 -13.95 4.94 -0.32
N VAL A 72 -15.28 4.88 -0.27
CA VAL A 72 -16.04 5.06 0.98
C VAL A 72 -15.72 3.99 2.02
N PRO A 73 -15.84 2.68 1.72
CA PRO A 73 -15.48 1.64 2.69
C PRO A 73 -13.97 1.66 3.03
N PHE A 74 -13.11 1.98 2.08
CA PHE A 74 -11.69 2.09 2.34
C PHE A 74 -11.37 3.20 3.36
N LEU A 75 -11.93 4.40 3.19
CA LEU A 75 -11.75 5.50 4.15
C LEU A 75 -12.32 5.15 5.53
N ALA A 76 -13.46 4.47 5.59
CA ALA A 76 -14.01 3.98 6.85
C ALA A 76 -13.05 3.00 7.56
N ILE A 77 -12.44 2.06 6.83
CA ILE A 77 -11.46 1.12 7.36
C ILE A 77 -10.21 1.86 7.87
N VAL A 78 -9.65 2.78 7.07
CA VAL A 78 -8.49 3.58 7.47
C VAL A 78 -8.79 4.40 8.72
N GLY A 79 -9.95 5.05 8.78
CA GLY A 79 -10.40 5.81 9.94
C GLY A 79 -10.56 4.93 11.18
N PHE A 80 -11.19 3.75 11.04
CA PHE A 80 -11.37 2.79 12.14
C PHE A 80 -10.02 2.28 12.66
N VAL A 81 -9.12 1.85 11.76
CA VAL A 81 -7.77 1.38 12.13
C VAL A 81 -6.99 2.49 12.81
N GLY A 82 -6.99 3.70 12.27
CA GLY A 82 -6.32 4.86 12.84
C GLY A 82 -6.85 5.23 14.23
N TRP A 83 -8.18 5.16 14.43
CA TRP A 83 -8.79 5.41 15.72
C TRP A 83 -8.42 4.34 16.76
N ARG A 84 -8.50 3.05 16.37
CA ARG A 84 -8.16 1.93 17.25
C ARG A 84 -6.69 1.94 17.68
N ASP A 85 -5.79 2.31 16.77
CA ASP A 85 -4.33 2.25 16.99
C ASP A 85 -3.73 3.51 17.65
N ARG A 86 -4.55 4.53 17.97
CA ARG A 86 -4.07 5.78 18.59
C ARG A 86 -3.37 5.55 19.93
N LYS A 87 -3.82 4.57 20.71
CA LYS A 87 -3.31 4.27 22.05
C LYS A 87 -2.26 3.15 22.08
N ALA A 88 -1.93 2.55 20.92
CA ALA A 88 -0.95 1.46 20.87
C ALA A 88 0.48 2.01 21.02
N LYS A 89 1.26 1.43 21.93
CA LYS A 89 2.70 1.70 22.04
C LYS A 89 3.38 1.11 20.80
N LYS A 90 4.07 1.94 20.03
CA LYS A 90 4.74 1.55 18.77
C LYS A 90 6.25 1.63 18.97
N GLY A 91 6.95 0.54 18.67
CA GLY A 91 8.42 0.52 18.61
C GLY A 91 8.96 1.43 17.48
N VAL A 92 10.26 1.70 17.50
CA VAL A 92 10.91 2.61 16.53
C VAL A 92 10.72 2.13 15.09
N VAL A 93 10.93 0.85 14.81
CA VAL A 93 10.76 0.24 13.47
C VAL A 93 9.33 0.39 12.99
N THR A 94 8.35 0.07 13.83
CA THR A 94 6.93 0.22 13.51
C THR A 94 6.56 1.67 13.25
N ARG A 95 7.10 2.62 14.02
CA ARG A 95 6.85 4.06 13.82
C ARG A 95 7.41 4.51 12.47
N THR A 96 8.63 4.10 12.12
CA THR A 96 9.26 4.44 10.84
C THR A 96 8.48 3.87 9.65
N LEU A 97 8.08 2.60 9.70
CA LEU A 97 7.27 1.98 8.65
C LEU A 97 5.90 2.63 8.51
N ASN A 98 5.22 2.91 9.64
CA ASN A 98 3.93 3.61 9.61
C ASN A 98 4.07 5.03 9.05
N ALA A 99 5.15 5.74 9.36
CA ALA A 99 5.43 7.05 8.77
C ALA A 99 5.62 6.94 7.25
N SER A 100 6.38 5.92 6.78
CA SER A 100 6.55 5.66 5.34
C SER A 100 5.24 5.35 4.65
N TYR A 101 4.39 4.50 5.23
CA TYR A 101 3.07 4.17 4.65
C TYR A 101 2.12 5.37 4.67
N THR A 102 2.13 6.18 5.74
CA THR A 102 1.30 7.38 5.83
C THR A 102 1.75 8.43 4.81
N SER A 103 3.06 8.67 4.68
CA SER A 103 3.59 9.61 3.69
C SER A 103 3.29 9.15 2.26
N ALA A 104 3.40 7.84 1.97
CA ALA A 104 3.01 7.29 0.68
C ALA A 104 1.51 7.51 0.38
N GLY A 105 0.64 7.34 1.39
CA GLY A 105 -0.79 7.63 1.26
C GLY A 105 -1.09 9.11 0.98
N LEU A 106 -0.41 10.02 1.68
CA LEU A 106 -0.54 11.47 1.46
C LEU A 106 -0.02 11.87 0.07
N ILE A 107 1.13 11.36 -0.35
CA ILE A 107 1.68 11.60 -1.68
C ILE A 107 0.71 11.08 -2.75
N ASN A 108 0.15 9.86 -2.56
CA ASN A 108 -0.85 9.32 -3.48
C ASN A 108 -2.05 10.26 -3.63
N LEU A 109 -2.60 10.79 -2.52
CA LEU A 109 -3.71 11.73 -2.56
C LEU A 109 -3.35 13.01 -3.33
N ILE A 110 -2.19 13.61 -3.03
CA ILE A 110 -1.72 14.83 -3.70
C ILE A 110 -1.54 14.57 -5.20
N ILE A 111 -0.87 13.48 -5.56
CA ILE A 111 -0.64 13.11 -6.97
C ILE A 111 -1.96 12.84 -7.68
N ALA A 112 -2.93 12.15 -7.04
CA ALA A 112 -4.26 11.91 -7.60
C ALA A 112 -4.99 13.23 -7.91
N LEU A 113 -4.93 14.21 -7.01
CA LEU A 113 -5.52 15.54 -7.22
C LEU A 113 -4.83 16.28 -8.38
N ILE A 114 -3.50 16.24 -8.44
CA ILE A 114 -2.72 16.91 -9.51
C ILE A 114 -3.04 16.27 -10.88
N PHE A 115 -2.94 14.95 -10.99
CA PHE A 115 -3.20 14.26 -12.26
C PHE A 115 -4.69 14.34 -12.66
N GLY A 116 -5.61 14.30 -11.70
CA GLY A 116 -7.04 14.50 -11.94
C GLY A 116 -7.34 15.88 -12.50
N TRP A 117 -6.76 16.93 -11.89
CA TRP A 117 -6.89 18.30 -12.39
C TRP A 117 -6.25 18.47 -13.77
N LEU A 118 -5.04 17.96 -13.97
CA LEU A 118 -4.37 18.02 -15.28
C LEU A 118 -5.14 17.26 -16.37
N ALA A 119 -5.63 16.07 -16.06
CA ALA A 119 -6.39 15.25 -17.01
C ALA A 119 -7.68 15.94 -17.45
N THR A 120 -8.40 16.55 -16.50
CA THR A 120 -9.62 17.29 -16.80
C THR A 120 -9.34 18.59 -17.54
N SER A 121 -8.35 19.37 -17.12
CA SER A 121 -8.00 20.65 -17.77
C SER A 121 -7.43 20.47 -19.18
N ARG A 122 -6.74 19.37 -19.44
CA ARG A 122 -6.16 19.02 -20.75
C ARG A 122 -7.03 18.07 -21.57
N GLN A 123 -8.18 17.63 -21.04
CA GLN A 123 -9.09 16.66 -21.66
C GLN A 123 -8.32 15.41 -22.17
N SER A 124 -7.37 14.91 -21.38
CA SER A 124 -6.49 13.83 -21.75
C SER A 124 -6.53 12.67 -20.77
N MET A 125 -7.11 11.54 -21.19
CA MET A 125 -7.13 10.30 -20.40
C MET A 125 -5.71 9.76 -20.16
N VAL A 126 -4.79 9.96 -21.10
CA VAL A 126 -3.39 9.51 -20.94
C VAL A 126 -2.75 10.13 -19.70
N ILE A 127 -3.01 11.41 -19.42
CA ILE A 127 -2.52 12.07 -18.22
C ILE A 127 -3.04 11.36 -16.96
N TRP A 128 -4.32 10.98 -16.95
CA TRP A 128 -4.88 10.22 -15.82
C TRP A 128 -4.23 8.85 -15.66
N LEU A 129 -3.91 8.15 -16.76
CA LEU A 129 -3.25 6.84 -16.73
C LEU A 129 -1.80 6.91 -16.22
N LEU A 130 -1.15 8.08 -16.25
CA LEU A 130 0.17 8.25 -15.63
C LEU A 130 0.12 8.14 -14.10
N HIS A 131 -0.99 8.51 -13.47
CA HIS A 131 -1.14 8.43 -12.01
C HIS A 131 -0.88 7.03 -11.45
N PRO A 132 -1.54 5.94 -11.90
CA PRO A 132 -1.24 4.60 -11.39
C PRO A 132 0.20 4.15 -11.64
N ILE A 133 0.83 4.56 -12.74
CA ILE A 133 2.25 4.24 -13.04
C ILE A 133 3.16 4.83 -11.96
N VAL A 134 2.97 6.11 -11.61
CA VAL A 134 3.74 6.79 -10.56
C VAL A 134 3.49 6.13 -9.20
N ILE A 135 2.23 5.77 -8.90
CA ILE A 135 1.90 5.11 -7.64
C ILE A 135 2.51 3.71 -7.55
N CYS A 136 2.52 2.93 -8.64
CA CYS A 136 3.19 1.62 -8.66
C CYS A 136 4.69 1.73 -8.39
N ALA A 137 5.38 2.71 -9.01
CA ALA A 137 6.79 2.97 -8.75
C ALA A 137 7.05 3.35 -7.28
N MET A 138 6.20 4.22 -6.72
CA MET A 138 6.28 4.60 -5.31
C MET A 138 6.02 3.42 -4.38
N GLN A 139 5.05 2.56 -4.67
CA GLN A 139 4.82 1.33 -3.92
C GLN A 139 6.04 0.42 -3.96
N GLY A 140 6.66 0.26 -5.12
CA GLY A 140 7.93 -0.48 -5.26
C GLY A 140 8.99 0.04 -4.28
N ALA A 141 9.19 1.35 -4.22
CA ALA A 141 10.15 1.97 -3.32
C ALA A 141 9.80 1.76 -1.83
N VAL A 142 8.53 1.89 -1.46
CA VAL A 142 8.06 1.68 -0.08
C VAL A 142 8.27 0.22 0.37
N TRP A 143 7.95 -0.75 -0.49
CA TRP A 143 8.17 -2.17 -0.19
C TRP A 143 9.67 -2.53 -0.18
N TYR A 144 10.50 -1.87 -1.00
CA TYR A 144 11.94 -1.99 -0.93
C TYR A 144 12.49 -1.51 0.41
N ALA A 145 12.06 -0.33 0.88
CA ALA A 145 12.44 0.18 2.19
C ALA A 145 12.02 -0.79 3.32
N ALA A 146 10.80 -1.34 3.25
CA ALA A 146 10.33 -2.34 4.19
C ALA A 146 11.19 -3.62 4.15
N CYS A 147 11.63 -4.08 2.96
CA CYS A 147 12.55 -5.19 2.80
C CYS A 147 13.92 -4.90 3.44
N ALA A 148 14.49 -3.74 3.19
CA ALA A 148 15.77 -3.31 3.74
C ALA A 148 15.75 -3.25 5.28
N ILE A 149 14.65 -2.72 5.86
CA ILE A 149 14.49 -2.61 7.31
C ILE A 149 14.24 -3.98 7.96
N ARG A 150 13.33 -4.78 7.39
CA ARG A 150 12.90 -6.06 7.99
C ARG A 150 13.75 -7.26 7.57
N ARG A 151 14.60 -7.12 6.55
CA ARG A 151 15.43 -8.15 5.96
C ARG A 151 14.68 -9.44 5.56
N LYS A 152 13.41 -9.30 5.12
CA LYS A 152 12.57 -10.41 4.66
C LYS A 152 12.49 -10.41 3.15
N LEU A 153 13.02 -11.44 2.49
CA LEU A 153 13.10 -11.55 1.02
C LEU A 153 11.75 -11.43 0.31
N TRP A 154 10.66 -11.94 0.91
CA TRP A 154 9.34 -11.84 0.30
C TRP A 154 8.87 -10.40 0.09
N LEU A 155 9.29 -9.44 0.95
CA LEU A 155 9.03 -8.01 0.75
C LEU A 155 9.77 -7.47 -0.47
N GLY A 156 10.99 -7.98 -0.73
CA GLY A 156 11.76 -7.67 -1.93
C GLY A 156 11.08 -8.17 -3.21
N LEU A 157 10.47 -9.36 -3.18
CA LEU A 157 9.69 -9.89 -4.30
C LEU A 157 8.47 -9.02 -4.59
N VAL A 158 7.76 -8.56 -3.55
CA VAL A 158 6.63 -7.63 -3.72
C VAL A 158 7.10 -6.30 -4.32
N SER A 159 8.23 -5.75 -3.85
CA SER A 159 8.85 -4.54 -4.41
C SER A 159 9.19 -4.72 -5.89
N ALA A 160 9.87 -5.81 -6.25
CA ALA A 160 10.21 -6.11 -7.64
C ALA A 160 8.95 -6.25 -8.51
N GLY A 161 7.92 -6.90 -8.00
CA GLY A 161 6.62 -7.00 -8.68
C GLY A 161 6.01 -5.63 -8.99
N TRP A 162 6.07 -4.68 -8.06
CA TRP A 162 5.59 -3.32 -8.30
C TRP A 162 6.42 -2.58 -9.37
N PHE A 163 7.74 -2.72 -9.39
CA PHE A 163 8.57 -2.11 -10.43
C PHE A 163 8.30 -2.74 -11.81
N VAL A 164 8.15 -4.07 -11.88
CA VAL A 164 7.74 -4.75 -13.12
C VAL A 164 6.36 -4.26 -13.58
N THR A 165 5.41 -4.10 -12.65
CA THR A 165 4.08 -3.55 -12.96
C THR A 165 4.20 -2.13 -13.52
N THR A 166 5.05 -1.27 -12.94
CA THR A 166 5.28 0.09 -13.45
C THR A 166 5.71 0.07 -14.92
N VAL A 167 6.68 -0.78 -15.26
CA VAL A 167 7.15 -0.94 -16.66
C VAL A 167 6.04 -1.48 -17.56
N ALA A 168 5.34 -2.52 -17.10
CA ALA A 168 4.25 -3.15 -17.88
C ALA A 168 3.12 -2.14 -18.18
N LEU A 169 2.70 -1.34 -17.18
CA LEU A 169 1.68 -0.31 -17.38
C LEU A 169 2.13 0.78 -18.35
N THR A 170 3.42 1.17 -18.30
CA THR A 170 3.97 2.15 -19.25
C THR A 170 3.90 1.62 -20.69
N LEU A 171 4.23 0.34 -20.91
CA LEU A 171 4.15 -0.28 -22.22
C LEU A 171 2.71 -0.46 -22.71
N LEU A 172 1.77 -0.63 -21.77
CA LEU A 172 0.35 -0.86 -22.07
C LEU A 172 -0.49 0.43 -22.09
N ILE A 173 0.11 1.62 -21.98
CA ILE A 173 -0.63 2.89 -21.81
C ILE A 173 -1.61 3.19 -22.97
N THR A 174 -1.35 2.65 -24.17
CA THR A 174 -2.22 2.75 -25.34
C THR A 174 -3.24 1.61 -25.44
N HIS A 175 -3.11 0.55 -24.63
CA HIS A 175 -3.98 -0.63 -24.60
C HIS A 175 -4.75 -0.67 -23.29
N ILE A 176 -5.81 0.14 -23.18
CA ILE A 176 -6.53 0.41 -21.92
C ILE A 176 -6.99 -0.87 -21.24
N THR A 177 -7.56 -1.82 -21.97
CA THR A 177 -8.01 -3.12 -21.42
C THR A 177 -6.85 -3.86 -20.74
N GLY A 178 -5.73 -4.04 -21.45
CA GLY A 178 -4.55 -4.72 -20.92
C GLY A 178 -3.97 -3.98 -19.71
N TYR A 179 -3.93 -2.65 -19.79
CA TYR A 179 -3.50 -1.78 -18.68
C TYR A 179 -4.33 -2.02 -17.42
N LEU A 180 -5.67 -2.00 -17.52
CA LEU A 180 -6.57 -2.17 -16.40
C LEU A 180 -6.49 -3.58 -15.80
N LEU A 181 -6.42 -4.62 -16.65
CA LEU A 181 -6.30 -6.00 -16.18
C LEU A 181 -4.97 -6.23 -15.43
N VAL A 182 -3.85 -5.73 -15.96
CA VAL A 182 -2.53 -5.83 -15.30
C VAL A 182 -2.52 -5.06 -13.98
N LEU A 183 -3.05 -3.84 -13.96
CA LEU A 183 -3.14 -3.04 -12.73
C LEU A 183 -4.02 -3.72 -11.68
N GLY A 184 -5.20 -4.22 -12.07
CA GLY A 184 -6.10 -4.91 -11.17
C GLY A 184 -5.49 -6.19 -10.60
N ALA A 185 -4.82 -7.00 -11.42
CA ALA A 185 -4.09 -8.19 -10.98
C ALA A 185 -2.94 -7.83 -10.03
N ALA A 186 -2.19 -6.76 -10.31
CA ALA A 186 -1.13 -6.27 -9.44
C ALA A 186 -1.67 -5.82 -8.07
N LEU A 187 -2.77 -5.08 -8.04
CA LEU A 187 -3.41 -4.66 -6.79
C LEU A 187 -3.86 -5.86 -5.94
N LEU A 188 -4.41 -6.90 -6.55
CA LEU A 188 -4.77 -8.12 -5.84
C LEU A 188 -3.53 -8.91 -5.38
N GLY A 189 -2.57 -9.12 -6.27
CA GLY A 189 -1.39 -9.97 -6.01
C GLY A 189 -0.32 -9.30 -5.17
N LEU A 190 -0.06 -8.01 -5.37
CA LEU A 190 1.05 -7.28 -4.73
C LEU A 190 0.61 -6.36 -3.59
N MET A 191 -0.70 -6.22 -3.36
CA MET A 191 -1.22 -5.41 -2.27
C MET A 191 -2.18 -6.21 -1.37
N ALA A 192 -3.23 -6.82 -1.90
CA ALA A 192 -4.17 -7.59 -1.09
C ALA A 192 -3.52 -8.86 -0.53
N ALA A 193 -2.83 -9.66 -1.34
CA ALA A 193 -2.20 -10.90 -0.87
C ALA A 193 -1.12 -10.64 0.20
N PRO A 194 -0.15 -9.72 0.03
CA PRO A 194 0.77 -9.36 1.11
C PRO A 194 0.08 -8.82 2.36
N GLY A 195 -0.96 -8.00 2.21
CA GLY A 195 -1.77 -7.52 3.34
C GLY A 195 -2.36 -8.68 4.15
N PHE A 196 -2.93 -9.67 3.47
CA PHE A 196 -3.45 -10.89 4.09
C PHE A 196 -2.35 -11.71 4.77
N MET A 197 -1.18 -11.86 4.14
CA MET A 197 -0.03 -12.53 4.75
C MET A 197 0.42 -11.84 6.03
N MET A 198 0.48 -10.50 6.05
CA MET A 198 0.83 -9.73 7.24
C MET A 198 -0.15 -9.98 8.39
N MET A 199 -1.47 -10.01 8.12
CA MET A 199 -2.48 -10.33 9.13
C MET A 199 -2.31 -11.76 9.67
N ARG A 200 -2.08 -12.75 8.82
CA ARG A 200 -1.86 -14.15 9.23
C ARG A 200 -0.61 -14.32 10.07
N LEU A 201 0.49 -13.66 9.70
CA LEU A 201 1.73 -13.72 10.48
C LEU A 201 1.54 -13.11 11.87
N ALA A 202 0.88 -11.96 11.95
CA ALA A 202 0.57 -11.32 13.23
C ALA A 202 -0.32 -12.20 14.14
N ALA A 203 -1.33 -12.87 13.56
CA ALA A 203 -2.20 -13.77 14.31
C ALA A 203 -1.45 -15.00 14.87
N ARG A 204 -0.50 -15.55 14.10
CA ARG A 204 0.34 -16.68 14.56
C ARG A 204 1.29 -16.29 15.69
N GLU A 205 1.79 -15.06 15.69
CA GLU A 205 2.66 -14.54 16.77
C GLU A 205 1.87 -14.37 18.06
N GLN A 206 0.62 -13.87 17.99
CA GLN A 206 -0.26 -13.70 19.15
C GLN A 206 -0.73 -15.04 19.77
N GLY A 207 -0.86 -16.11 18.99
CA GLY A 207 -1.27 -17.44 19.48
C GLY A 207 -0.13 -18.26 20.09
N ARG A 208 1.10 -17.74 20.12
CA ARG A 208 2.28 -18.37 20.73
C ARG A 208 2.67 -17.77 22.08
N GLU A 209 2.06 -16.66 22.46
CA GLU A 209 2.16 -16.03 23.78
C GLU A 209 1.09 -16.58 24.73
#